data_6ce37c3ea6bb081c4b4fc398d5b1e0c3
#
_entry.id   6ce37c3ea6bb081c4b4fc398d5b1e0c3
#
_cell.length_a   1.000
_cell.length_b   1.000
_cell.length_c   1.000
_cell.angle_alpha   90.00
_cell.angle_beta   90.00
_cell.angle_gamma   90.00
#
_symmetry.space_group_name_H-M   'P 1'
#
loop_
_entity.id
_entity.type
_entity.pdbx_description
1 polymer ?
#
loop_
_entity_poly.entity_id
_entity_poly.type
_entity_poly.pdbx_seq_one_letter_code
_entity_poly.pdbx_strand_id
1 'polypeptide(L)'
;AEGCRGHLGKQLIKKFELDKNSSPQQYGIGFKEIWEVDETQHQEGKVLHSVGWPLDPKTYGGSFCYHAENNQIYIGYVIGLDYQNPYLSPYDEFQKFKTHPKISKILKGGKRISYGARALIEGGLQSLPQMHMPGALLVGCDAGTLNMPKIKGSHTAMKSGIIAAETIQQH
;
A
#
# COMPACT_ATOMS: atom_id res chain seq x y z
N ALA A 1 8.25 9.87 11.82
CA ALA A 1 7.61 8.70 11.18
C ALA A 1 6.13 8.65 11.57
N GLU A 2 5.27 9.24 10.78
CA GLU A 2 3.82 9.33 11.05
C GLU A 2 2.99 8.50 10.03
N GLY A 3 3.66 7.81 9.12
CA GLY A 3 3.04 7.06 8.03
C GLY A 3 2.57 7.94 6.88
N CYS A 4 1.84 7.36 5.91
CA CYS A 4 1.46 8.02 4.66
C CYS A 4 0.56 9.27 4.83
N ARG A 5 -0.01 9.49 6.00
CA ARG A 5 -0.88 10.63 6.33
C ARG A 5 -0.29 11.51 7.42
N GLY A 6 1.03 11.46 7.60
CA GLY A 6 1.73 12.27 8.57
C GLY A 6 1.41 13.76 8.46
N HIS A 7 1.14 14.41 9.58
CA HIS A 7 0.77 15.82 9.59
C HIS A 7 2.01 16.71 9.72
N LEU A 8 2.89 16.38 10.66
CA LEU A 8 4.14 17.11 10.89
C LEU A 8 5.08 16.95 9.68
N GLY A 9 5.22 15.73 9.15
CA GLY A 9 6.04 15.48 7.97
C GLY A 9 5.65 16.39 6.79
N LYS A 10 4.35 16.52 6.50
CA LYS A 10 3.86 17.43 5.44
C LYS A 10 4.17 18.89 5.71
N GLN A 11 4.05 19.34 6.95
CA GLN A 11 4.42 20.71 7.32
C GLN A 11 5.92 20.97 7.14
N LEU A 12 6.76 20.02 7.56
CA LEU A 12 8.21 20.13 7.44
C LEU A 12 8.65 20.09 5.97
N ILE A 13 8.07 19.21 5.15
CA ILE A 13 8.33 19.14 3.70
C ILE A 13 8.06 20.53 3.08
N LYS A 14 6.89 21.11 3.36
CA LYS A 14 6.50 22.42 2.84
C LYS A 14 7.41 23.53 3.38
N LYS A 15 7.69 23.54 4.70
CA LYS A 15 8.48 24.60 5.38
C LYS A 15 9.92 24.67 4.86
N PHE A 16 10.52 23.52 4.62
CA PHE A 16 11.92 23.40 4.18
C PHE A 16 12.07 23.12 2.68
N GLU A 17 10.97 23.16 1.91
CA GLU A 17 10.94 22.87 0.47
C GLU A 17 11.65 21.55 0.10
N LEU A 18 11.45 20.51 0.92
CA LEU A 18 12.19 19.25 0.80
C LEU A 18 11.86 18.47 -0.47
N ASP A 19 10.73 18.72 -1.09
CA ASP A 19 10.24 18.11 -2.33
C ASP A 19 10.53 18.93 -3.59
N LYS A 20 11.27 20.03 -3.48
CA LYS A 20 11.56 20.98 -4.57
C LYS A 20 12.12 20.31 -5.83
N ASN A 21 12.92 19.26 -5.67
CA ASN A 21 13.57 18.54 -6.77
C ASN A 21 12.95 17.14 -7.01
N SER A 22 11.82 16.88 -6.43
CA SER A 22 11.12 15.59 -6.54
C SER A 22 9.88 15.70 -7.45
N SER A 23 9.48 14.60 -8.04
CA SER A 23 8.19 14.52 -8.72
C SER A 23 7.05 14.66 -7.71
N PRO A 24 5.85 15.12 -8.13
CA PRO A 24 4.67 15.14 -7.27
C PRO A 24 4.40 13.78 -6.65
N GLN A 25 3.98 13.77 -5.40
CA GLN A 25 3.64 12.54 -4.69
C GLN A 25 2.36 11.92 -5.23
N GLN A 26 2.36 10.61 -5.38
CA GLN A 26 1.21 9.81 -5.79
C GLN A 26 0.63 9.07 -4.59
N TYR A 27 -0.68 8.91 -4.58
CA TYR A 27 -1.40 8.22 -3.51
C TYR A 27 -2.29 7.12 -4.06
N GLY A 28 -2.43 6.05 -3.29
CA GLY A 28 -3.40 4.99 -3.53
C GLY A 28 -4.29 4.77 -2.31
N ILE A 29 -5.37 4.05 -2.52
CA ILE A 29 -6.21 3.49 -1.46
C ILE A 29 -6.18 1.97 -1.54
N GLY A 30 -5.82 1.33 -0.43
CA GLY A 30 -5.85 -0.11 -0.30
C GLY A 30 -7.00 -0.56 0.60
N PHE A 31 -7.79 -1.50 0.11
CA PHE A 31 -8.79 -2.25 0.88
C PHE A 31 -8.24 -3.61 1.22
N LYS A 32 -8.55 -4.10 2.40
CA LYS A 32 -8.16 -5.42 2.85
C LYS A 32 -9.29 -6.08 3.61
N GLU A 33 -9.51 -7.35 3.35
CA GLU A 33 -10.40 -8.20 4.13
C GLU A 33 -9.63 -9.46 4.58
N ILE A 34 -10.06 -10.02 5.72
CA ILE A 34 -9.61 -11.31 6.22
C ILE A 34 -10.83 -12.23 6.20
N TRP A 35 -10.67 -13.36 5.55
CA TRP A 35 -11.70 -14.38 5.41
C TRP A 35 -11.24 -15.68 6.04
N GLU A 36 -12.11 -16.33 6.77
CA GLU A 36 -11.98 -17.71 7.22
C GLU A 36 -12.71 -18.60 6.21
N VAL A 37 -11.99 -19.56 5.63
CA VAL A 37 -12.50 -20.42 4.56
C VAL A 37 -12.36 -21.89 4.94
N ASP A 38 -13.03 -22.76 4.16
CA ASP A 38 -12.88 -24.20 4.32
C ASP A 38 -11.44 -24.65 3.99
N GLU A 39 -10.93 -25.65 4.72
CA GLU A 39 -9.60 -26.23 4.52
C GLU A 39 -9.37 -26.68 3.07
N THR A 40 -10.38 -27.18 2.40
CA THR A 40 -10.30 -27.61 0.99
C THR A 40 -10.06 -26.49 0.01
N GLN A 41 -10.29 -25.24 0.41
CA GLN A 41 -10.06 -24.03 -0.40
C GLN A 41 -8.75 -23.31 -0.02
N HIS A 42 -8.11 -23.77 1.05
CA HIS A 42 -6.93 -23.17 1.61
C HIS A 42 -5.65 -23.88 1.16
N GLN A 43 -4.57 -23.10 0.98
CA GLN A 43 -3.22 -23.59 0.69
C GLN A 43 -2.21 -22.69 1.43
N GLU A 44 -1.93 -23.00 2.69
CA GLU A 44 -1.04 -22.19 3.52
C GLU A 44 0.27 -21.82 2.81
N GLY A 45 0.68 -20.58 2.94
CA GLY A 45 1.87 -20.02 2.30
C GLY A 45 1.68 -19.62 0.84
N LYS A 46 0.53 -19.90 0.21
CA LYS A 46 0.26 -19.46 -1.16
C LYS A 46 0.08 -17.96 -1.23
N VAL A 47 0.78 -17.34 -2.16
CA VAL A 47 0.74 -15.90 -2.44
C VAL A 47 0.33 -15.69 -3.90
N LEU A 48 -0.70 -14.87 -4.10
CA LEU A 48 -1.15 -14.45 -5.43
C LEU A 48 -1.14 -12.93 -5.50
N HIS A 49 -0.65 -12.41 -6.61
CA HIS A 49 -0.81 -11.00 -6.99
C HIS A 49 -1.45 -10.94 -8.37
N SER A 50 -2.28 -9.92 -8.59
CA SER A 50 -2.83 -9.63 -9.91
C SER A 50 -2.87 -8.14 -10.20
N VAL A 51 -2.90 -7.80 -11.48
CA VAL A 51 -3.08 -6.44 -11.99
C VAL A 51 -4.20 -6.42 -13.03
N GLY A 52 -4.74 -5.25 -13.31
CA GLY A 52 -5.79 -5.05 -14.31
C GLY A 52 -7.19 -5.30 -13.73
N TRP A 53 -7.96 -6.18 -14.35
CA TRP A 53 -9.37 -6.37 -14.02
C TRP A 53 -9.64 -6.37 -12.49
N PRO A 54 -10.69 -5.66 -12.02
CA PRO A 54 -11.74 -4.96 -12.76
C PRO A 54 -11.37 -3.56 -13.28
N LEU A 55 -10.19 -3.05 -12.98
CA LEU A 55 -9.73 -1.75 -13.46
C LEU A 55 -9.48 -1.75 -14.97
N ASP A 56 -9.71 -0.61 -15.60
CA ASP A 56 -9.28 -0.37 -16.96
C ASP A 56 -7.74 -0.24 -17.07
N PRO A 57 -7.17 -0.34 -18.29
CA PRO A 57 -5.71 -0.28 -18.46
C PRO A 57 -5.05 1.05 -18.10
N LYS A 58 -5.83 2.13 -17.92
CA LYS A 58 -5.33 3.46 -17.58
C LYS A 58 -5.33 3.71 -16.08
N THR A 59 -6.07 2.92 -15.32
CA THR A 59 -6.15 3.05 -13.86
C THR A 59 -5.15 2.14 -13.20
N TYR A 60 -4.19 2.72 -12.49
CA TYR A 60 -3.18 1.98 -11.75
C TYR A 60 -3.81 1.24 -10.57
N GLY A 61 -3.44 -0.02 -10.39
CA GLY A 61 -3.91 -0.81 -9.26
C GLY A 61 -3.65 -2.29 -9.40
N GLY A 62 -4.02 -3.04 -8.37
CA GLY A 62 -3.84 -4.49 -8.36
C GLY A 62 -4.28 -5.11 -7.05
N SER A 63 -4.17 -6.43 -6.98
CA SER A 63 -4.62 -7.21 -5.84
C SER A 63 -3.53 -8.04 -5.22
N PHE A 64 -3.80 -8.44 -3.99
CA PHE A 64 -3.09 -9.52 -3.32
C PHE A 64 -4.09 -10.51 -2.70
N CYS A 65 -3.68 -11.77 -2.62
CA CYS A 65 -4.42 -12.81 -1.93
C CYS A 65 -3.40 -13.75 -1.29
N TYR A 66 -3.36 -13.79 0.04
CA TYR A 66 -2.42 -14.56 0.83
C TYR A 66 -3.17 -15.61 1.64
N HIS A 67 -2.77 -16.85 1.50
CA HIS A 67 -3.25 -17.94 2.34
C HIS A 67 -2.36 -18.02 3.59
N ALA A 68 -2.86 -17.45 4.67
CA ALA A 68 -2.17 -17.36 5.95
C ALA A 68 -2.48 -18.60 6.83
N GLU A 69 -2.01 -18.61 8.06
CA GLU A 69 -2.31 -19.65 9.04
C GLU A 69 -3.81 -19.73 9.36
N ASN A 70 -4.26 -20.82 9.98
CA ASN A 70 -5.61 -21.01 10.50
C ASN A 70 -6.72 -20.87 9.45
N ASN A 71 -6.52 -21.37 8.23
CA ASN A 71 -7.46 -21.28 7.12
C ASN A 71 -7.91 -19.85 6.78
N GLN A 72 -7.05 -18.86 7.05
CA GLN A 72 -7.34 -17.48 6.78
C GLN A 72 -6.81 -17.06 5.41
N ILE A 73 -7.64 -16.31 4.70
CA ILE A 73 -7.29 -15.64 3.44
C ILE A 73 -7.23 -14.14 3.67
N TYR A 74 -6.08 -13.54 3.42
CA TYR A 74 -5.89 -12.10 3.42
C TYR A 74 -6.00 -11.61 1.99
N ILE A 75 -7.11 -10.97 1.66
CA ILE A 75 -7.37 -10.47 0.32
C ILE A 75 -7.46 -8.95 0.33
N GLY A 76 -6.86 -8.30 -0.66
CA GLY A 76 -6.93 -6.86 -0.80
C GLY A 76 -6.79 -6.39 -2.23
N TYR A 77 -7.18 -5.14 -2.42
CA TYR A 77 -7.13 -4.43 -3.68
C TYR A 77 -6.64 -3.00 -3.45
N VAL A 78 -5.70 -2.58 -4.26
CA VAL A 78 -5.10 -1.23 -4.18
C VAL A 78 -5.40 -0.51 -5.48
N ILE A 79 -5.80 0.75 -5.39
CA ILE A 79 -6.15 1.60 -6.53
C ILE A 79 -5.45 2.94 -6.37
N GLY A 80 -4.72 3.38 -7.39
CA GLY A 80 -4.16 4.72 -7.48
C GLY A 80 -5.26 5.77 -7.46
N LEU A 81 -5.09 6.85 -6.72
CA LEU A 81 -6.10 7.90 -6.55
C LEU A 81 -6.04 8.98 -7.65
N ASP A 82 -5.20 8.80 -8.64
CA ASP A 82 -5.08 9.64 -9.83
C ASP A 82 -5.96 9.19 -11.00
N TYR A 83 -6.91 8.27 -10.77
CA TYR A 83 -7.83 7.79 -11.79
C TYR A 83 -8.67 8.94 -12.37
N GLN A 84 -8.92 8.87 -13.69
CA GLN A 84 -9.62 9.92 -14.44
C GLN A 84 -11.14 9.76 -14.45
N ASN A 85 -11.66 8.56 -14.19
CA ASN A 85 -13.08 8.28 -14.22
C ASN A 85 -13.76 8.73 -12.92
N PRO A 86 -14.55 9.83 -12.91
CA PRO A 86 -15.18 10.33 -11.68
C PRO A 86 -16.24 9.39 -11.08
N TYR A 87 -16.69 8.40 -11.86
CA TYR A 87 -17.67 7.40 -11.40
C TYR A 87 -16.99 6.13 -10.85
N LEU A 88 -15.67 6.04 -10.88
CA LEU A 88 -14.96 4.92 -10.29
C LEU A 88 -15.06 4.99 -8.77
N SER A 89 -15.59 3.93 -8.17
CA SER A 89 -15.59 3.72 -6.72
C SER A 89 -14.55 2.67 -6.36
N PRO A 90 -13.44 3.04 -5.71
CA PRO A 90 -12.42 2.07 -5.30
C PRO A 90 -12.97 0.90 -4.47
N TYR A 91 -13.96 1.16 -3.63
CA TYR A 91 -14.64 0.12 -2.86
C TYR A 91 -15.40 -0.86 -3.76
N ASP A 92 -16.17 -0.35 -4.73
CA ASP A 92 -16.96 -1.19 -5.63
C ASP A 92 -16.05 -2.01 -6.56
N GLU A 93 -14.93 -1.46 -6.99
CA GLU A 93 -13.94 -2.22 -7.75
C GLU A 93 -13.36 -3.38 -6.93
N PHE A 94 -13.12 -3.20 -5.64
CA PHE A 94 -12.75 -4.32 -4.77
C PHE A 94 -13.87 -5.35 -4.62
N GLN A 95 -15.16 -4.93 -4.55
CA GLN A 95 -16.29 -5.87 -4.54
C GLN A 95 -16.36 -6.66 -5.86
N LYS A 96 -16.24 -5.97 -7.00
CA LYS A 96 -16.14 -6.63 -8.32
C LYS A 96 -15.00 -7.63 -8.37
N PHE A 97 -13.80 -7.26 -7.93
CA PHE A 97 -12.65 -8.16 -7.90
C PHE A 97 -12.97 -9.50 -7.23
N LYS A 98 -13.73 -9.49 -6.15
CA LYS A 98 -14.13 -10.72 -5.45
C LYS A 98 -15.07 -11.61 -6.27
N THR A 99 -15.75 -11.06 -7.28
CA THR A 99 -16.62 -11.86 -8.17
C THR A 99 -15.84 -12.60 -9.27
N HIS A 100 -14.55 -12.32 -9.44
CA HIS A 100 -13.73 -13.05 -10.40
C HIS A 100 -13.78 -14.57 -10.12
N PRO A 101 -13.98 -15.45 -11.12
CA PRO A 101 -14.21 -16.90 -10.91
C PRO A 101 -13.16 -17.59 -10.05
N LYS A 102 -11.88 -17.21 -10.19
CA LYS A 102 -10.80 -17.76 -9.35
C LYS A 102 -10.88 -17.31 -7.91
N ILE A 103 -11.25 -16.04 -7.67
CA ILE A 103 -11.32 -15.46 -6.32
C ILE A 103 -12.60 -15.90 -5.62
N SER A 104 -13.73 -15.82 -6.30
CA SER A 104 -15.02 -16.25 -5.74
C SER A 104 -15.02 -17.74 -5.33
N LYS A 105 -14.30 -18.58 -6.07
CA LYS A 105 -14.09 -19.98 -5.70
C LYS A 105 -13.34 -20.14 -4.38
N ILE A 106 -12.28 -19.31 -4.16
CA ILE A 106 -11.50 -19.34 -2.92
C ILE A 106 -12.34 -18.88 -1.73
N LEU A 107 -13.20 -17.87 -1.91
CA LEU A 107 -14.00 -17.26 -0.85
C LEU A 107 -15.38 -17.92 -0.64
N LYS A 108 -15.75 -18.89 -1.49
CA LYS A 108 -17.09 -19.52 -1.46
C LYS A 108 -17.37 -20.18 -0.13
N GLY A 109 -18.49 -19.79 0.52
CA GLY A 109 -18.87 -20.32 1.82
C GLY A 109 -18.04 -19.79 3.00
N GLY A 110 -17.00 -19.01 2.74
CA GLY A 110 -16.17 -18.40 3.76
C GLY A 110 -16.88 -17.26 4.51
N LYS A 111 -16.36 -16.95 5.68
CA LYS A 111 -16.83 -15.86 6.53
C LYS A 111 -15.79 -14.74 6.60
N ARG A 112 -16.19 -13.50 6.26
CA ARG A 112 -15.34 -12.33 6.48
C ARG A 112 -15.26 -12.02 7.97
N ILE A 113 -14.07 -12.09 8.54
CA ILE A 113 -13.83 -11.87 9.98
C ILE A 113 -13.26 -10.48 10.29
N SER A 114 -12.63 -9.83 9.30
CA SER A 114 -12.09 -8.48 9.48
C SER A 114 -12.03 -7.72 8.15
N TYR A 115 -12.00 -6.39 8.22
CA TYR A 115 -11.82 -5.54 7.06
C TYR A 115 -11.20 -4.20 7.44
N GLY A 116 -10.63 -3.50 6.46
CA GLY A 116 -10.10 -2.16 6.63
C GLY A 116 -9.68 -1.54 5.33
N ALA A 117 -9.48 -0.23 5.35
CA ALA A 117 -8.92 0.53 4.24
C ALA A 117 -7.88 1.51 4.74
N ARG A 118 -6.85 1.77 3.91
CA ARG A 118 -5.81 2.73 4.22
C ARG A 118 -5.25 3.37 2.97
N ALA A 119 -4.98 4.68 3.07
CA ALA A 119 -4.21 5.37 2.05
C ALA A 119 -2.75 4.91 2.07
N LEU A 120 -2.13 4.91 0.90
CA LEU A 120 -0.74 4.55 0.65
C LEU A 120 -0.06 5.69 -0.11
N ILE A 121 1.24 5.85 0.09
CA ILE A 121 2.08 6.72 -0.75
C ILE A 121 2.72 5.83 -1.82
N GLU A 122 2.53 6.18 -3.08
CA GLU A 122 2.89 5.34 -4.23
C GLU A 122 3.84 6.02 -5.23
N GLY A 123 4.31 7.23 -4.95
CA GLY A 123 5.15 8.00 -5.88
C GLY A 123 6.53 7.39 -6.17
N GLY A 124 6.99 6.47 -5.33
CA GLY A 124 8.27 5.78 -5.53
C GLY A 124 9.48 6.68 -5.35
N LEU A 125 10.62 6.24 -5.90
CA LEU A 125 11.91 6.91 -5.73
C LEU A 125 11.90 8.37 -6.26
N GLN A 126 11.19 8.62 -7.35
CA GLN A 126 11.13 9.94 -7.99
C GLN A 126 10.43 11.00 -7.13
N SER A 127 9.55 10.54 -6.23
CA SER A 127 8.77 11.43 -5.36
C SER A 127 9.29 11.50 -3.92
N LEU A 128 10.45 10.89 -3.65
CA LEU A 128 11.07 11.01 -2.33
C LEU A 128 11.55 12.44 -2.09
N PRO A 129 11.13 13.08 -1.00
CA PRO A 129 11.69 14.36 -0.60
C PRO A 129 13.13 14.19 -0.07
N GLN A 130 13.83 15.27 0.09
CA GLN A 130 15.03 15.28 0.92
C GLN A 130 14.65 14.83 2.34
N MET A 131 15.25 13.75 2.83
CA MET A 131 14.83 13.09 4.05
C MET A 131 15.46 13.67 5.32
N HIS A 132 16.29 14.69 5.21
CA HIS A 132 16.95 15.35 6.33
C HIS A 132 16.76 16.86 6.29
N MET A 133 16.71 17.47 7.45
CA MET A 133 16.59 18.90 7.66
C MET A 133 17.20 19.26 9.03
N PRO A 134 17.44 20.55 9.34
CA PRO A 134 17.94 20.91 10.67
C PRO A 134 17.04 20.39 11.80
N GLY A 135 17.61 19.54 12.66
CA GLY A 135 16.94 18.99 13.84
C GLY A 135 15.91 17.89 13.59
N ALA A 136 15.74 17.39 12.33
CA ALA A 136 14.78 16.33 12.06
C ALA A 136 15.15 15.46 10.86
N LEU A 137 14.62 14.22 10.85
CA LEU A 137 14.71 13.25 9.78
C LEU A 137 13.32 12.70 9.44
N LEU A 138 13.04 12.51 8.14
CA LEU A 138 11.87 11.80 7.65
C LEU A 138 12.24 10.32 7.43
N VAL A 139 11.41 9.39 7.90
CA VAL A 139 11.65 7.96 7.75
C VAL A 139 10.37 7.19 7.40
N GLY A 140 10.51 6.09 6.68
CA GLY A 140 9.40 5.22 6.32
C GLY A 140 8.37 5.86 5.39
N CYS A 141 7.11 5.46 5.53
CA CYS A 141 6.03 5.96 4.68
C CYS A 141 5.70 7.45 4.86
N ASP A 142 6.22 8.09 5.89
CA ASP A 142 6.14 9.53 6.05
C ASP A 142 6.92 10.29 4.95
N ALA A 143 8.06 9.72 4.55
CA ALA A 143 8.82 10.17 3.39
C ALA A 143 8.36 9.55 2.05
N GLY A 144 7.55 8.50 2.08
CA GLY A 144 7.11 7.80 0.87
C GLY A 144 8.07 6.70 0.41
N THR A 145 8.68 5.96 1.32
CA THR A 145 9.69 4.93 0.99
C THR A 145 9.13 3.63 0.41
N LEU A 146 7.83 3.53 0.12
CA LEU A 146 7.24 2.32 -0.48
C LEU A 146 7.95 1.95 -1.79
N ASN A 147 8.43 0.72 -1.89
CA ASN A 147 8.94 0.18 -3.15
C ASN A 147 7.75 -0.30 -4.01
N MET A 148 7.28 0.57 -4.89
CA MET A 148 6.10 0.31 -5.73
C MET A 148 6.23 -0.93 -6.60
N PRO A 149 7.31 -1.15 -7.36
CA PRO A 149 7.46 -2.36 -8.18
C PRO A 149 7.37 -3.67 -7.39
N LYS A 150 7.77 -3.66 -6.13
CA LYS A 150 7.69 -4.82 -5.23
C LYS A 150 6.39 -4.86 -4.42
N ILE A 151 5.58 -3.82 -4.46
CA ILE A 151 4.36 -3.68 -3.63
C ILE A 151 4.67 -3.87 -2.13
N LYS A 152 5.86 -3.48 -1.69
CA LYS A 152 6.35 -3.70 -0.32
C LYS A 152 7.05 -2.47 0.21
N GLY A 153 6.69 -2.05 1.43
CA GLY A 153 7.27 -0.89 2.11
C GLY A 153 8.04 -1.21 3.39
N SER A 154 7.84 -2.38 3.99
CA SER A 154 8.43 -2.70 5.29
C SER A 154 9.96 -2.67 5.27
N HIS A 155 10.59 -3.28 4.28
CA HIS A 155 12.06 -3.35 4.17
C HIS A 155 12.68 -1.97 3.92
N THR A 156 12.06 -1.12 3.12
CA THR A 156 12.53 0.25 2.83
C THR A 156 12.31 1.17 4.04
N ALA A 157 11.19 1.01 4.75
CA ALA A 157 10.92 1.74 5.98
C ALA A 157 11.94 1.38 7.07
N MET A 158 12.22 0.09 7.28
CA MET A 158 13.26 -0.36 8.22
C MET A 158 14.64 0.16 7.84
N LYS A 159 15.02 0.08 6.56
CA LYS A 159 16.32 0.58 6.09
C LYS A 159 16.45 2.08 6.30
N SER A 160 15.40 2.86 6.03
CA SER A 160 15.42 4.31 6.28
C SER A 160 15.59 4.63 7.77
N GLY A 161 14.98 3.84 8.66
CA GLY A 161 15.17 3.99 10.11
C GLY A 161 16.59 3.67 10.56
N ILE A 162 17.21 2.61 10.01
CA ILE A 162 18.60 2.26 10.28
C ILE A 162 19.53 3.40 9.85
N ILE A 163 19.38 3.91 8.61
CA ILE A 163 20.20 5.02 8.10
C ILE A 163 20.03 6.27 8.97
N ALA A 164 18.80 6.56 9.40
CA ALA A 164 18.53 7.71 10.28
C ALA A 164 19.28 7.57 11.62
N ALA A 165 19.27 6.37 12.23
CA ALA A 165 19.98 6.11 13.48
C ALA A 165 21.50 6.24 13.31
N GLU A 166 22.05 5.66 12.24
CA GLU A 166 23.47 5.77 11.91
C GLU A 166 23.90 7.25 11.69
N THR A 167 23.04 8.03 11.01
CA THR A 167 23.30 9.47 10.79
C THR A 167 23.33 10.25 12.11
N ILE A 168 22.39 9.99 13.02
CA ILE A 168 22.34 10.66 14.33
C ILE A 168 23.57 10.29 15.18
N GLN A 169 24.04 9.06 15.07
CA GLN A 169 25.22 8.62 15.85
C GLN A 169 26.53 9.25 15.37
N GLN A 170 26.62 9.65 14.10
CA GLN A 170 27.82 10.26 13.50
C GLN A 170 27.90 11.79 13.70
N HIS A 171 26.83 12.42 14.17
CA HIS A 171 26.72 13.86 14.40
C HIS A 171 26.33 14.19 15.83
#